data_d6c44d0390c5f2688a3b39d94a2585b7
#
_entry.id   d6c44d0390c5f2688a3b39d94a2585b7
#
_cell.length_a   1.000
_cell.length_b   1.000
_cell.length_c   1.000
_cell.angle_alpha   90.00
_cell.angle_beta   90.00
_cell.angle_gamma   90.00
#
_symmetry.space_group_name_H-M   'P 1'
#
loop_
_entity.id
_entity.type
_entity.pdbx_description
1 polymer ?
#
loop_
_entity_poly.entity_id
_entity_poly.type
_entity_poly.pdbx_seq_one_letter_code
_entity_poly.pdbx_strand_id
1 'polypeptide(L)'
;MSAPAKPLHIDIPVRLAEVKSVYSIGALEFEGDLPASIFHLQLIEGDIADWKAKADVIAVFHTNAGHVTFHDRAYNAERNIATGNPYKDLVADLMKRGVKVELCGATAKAHKWGNEDLLPGIEVNTDAMARTTQLVQEGFVKITE
;
A
#
# COMPACT_ATOMS: atom_id res chain seq x y z
N MET A 1 15.60 26.26 8.69
CA MET A 1 16.77 25.32 8.68
C MET A 1 16.54 24.18 9.65
N SER A 2 16.69 22.97 9.20
CA SER A 2 16.66 21.81 10.09
C SER A 2 17.98 21.70 10.85
N ALA A 3 17.93 21.20 12.08
CA ALA A 3 19.13 20.91 12.85
C ALA A 3 19.94 19.79 12.16
N PRO A 4 21.28 19.76 12.33
CA PRO A 4 22.08 18.64 11.85
C PRO A 4 21.59 17.33 12.47
N ALA A 5 21.63 16.26 11.70
CA ALA A 5 21.28 14.93 12.20
C ALA A 5 22.24 14.53 13.31
N LYS A 6 21.70 14.02 14.40
CA LYS A 6 22.49 13.40 15.46
C LYS A 6 23.01 12.05 15.00
N PRO A 7 24.17 11.58 15.47
CA PRO A 7 24.61 10.22 15.17
C PRO A 7 23.56 9.20 15.58
N LEU A 8 23.24 8.28 14.67
CA LEU A 8 22.32 7.20 14.92
C LEU A 8 23.02 5.87 14.69
N HIS A 9 22.96 4.99 15.68
CA HIS A 9 23.44 3.62 15.58
C HIS A 9 22.24 2.67 15.59
N ILE A 10 22.21 1.73 14.63
CA ILE A 10 21.16 0.70 14.59
C ILE A 10 21.64 -0.46 15.48
N ASP A 11 20.99 -0.62 16.62
CA ASP A 11 21.34 -1.66 17.58
C ASP A 11 20.88 -3.05 17.14
N ILE A 12 19.79 -3.13 16.38
CA ILE A 12 19.22 -4.39 15.90
C ILE A 12 19.10 -4.33 14.38
N PRO A 13 20.22 -4.54 13.67
CA PRO A 13 20.16 -4.57 12.20
C PRO A 13 19.44 -5.82 11.72
N VAL A 14 18.58 -5.66 10.73
CA VAL A 14 17.82 -6.76 10.12
C VAL A 14 18.22 -6.88 8.66
N ARG A 15 18.45 -8.11 8.22
CA ARG A 15 18.66 -8.44 6.81
C ARG A 15 17.95 -9.75 6.52
N LEU A 16 16.97 -9.71 5.62
CA LEU A 16 16.20 -10.88 5.24
C LEU A 16 16.60 -11.37 3.86
N ALA A 17 16.63 -12.69 3.67
CA ALA A 17 16.80 -13.31 2.37
C ALA A 17 15.48 -13.40 1.59
N GLU A 18 14.36 -13.39 2.32
CA GLU A 18 13.01 -13.47 1.76
C GLU A 18 12.07 -12.56 2.54
N VAL A 19 11.24 -11.81 1.83
CA VAL A 19 10.18 -10.99 2.40
C VAL A 19 8.85 -11.44 1.81
N LYS A 20 7.93 -11.85 2.67
CA LYS A 20 6.61 -12.32 2.28
C LYS A 20 5.59 -11.66 3.20
N SER A 21 5.06 -10.51 2.79
CA SER A 21 4.28 -9.65 3.65
C SER A 21 3.02 -9.15 2.97
N VAL A 22 1.91 -9.13 3.70
CA VAL A 22 0.68 -8.48 3.30
C VAL A 22 0.42 -7.27 4.20
N TYR A 23 0.25 -6.11 3.57
CA TYR A 23 -0.09 -4.86 4.25
C TYR A 23 -1.60 -4.67 4.19
N SER A 24 -2.25 -4.67 5.34
CA SER A 24 -3.68 -4.37 5.47
C SER A 24 -3.82 -2.89 5.78
N ILE A 25 -4.30 -2.11 4.81
CA ILE A 25 -4.30 -0.65 4.85
C ILE A 25 -5.73 -0.15 4.88
N GLY A 26 -6.20 0.26 6.06
CA GLY A 26 -7.58 0.69 6.27
C GLY A 26 -7.75 2.17 6.57
N ALA A 27 -6.67 2.90 6.75
CA ALA A 27 -6.68 4.31 7.08
C ALA A 27 -5.56 5.06 6.37
N LEU A 28 -5.73 6.37 6.23
CA LEU A 28 -4.70 7.26 5.71
C LEU A 28 -4.20 8.13 6.86
N GLU A 29 -3.25 7.61 7.61
CA GLU A 29 -2.46 8.41 8.53
C GLU A 29 -1.21 8.88 7.81
N PHE A 30 -0.75 10.07 8.16
CA PHE A 30 0.36 10.71 7.47
C PHE A 30 1.62 10.71 8.30
N GLU A 31 2.73 10.52 7.63
CA GLU A 31 4.07 10.79 8.15
C GLU A 31 4.67 11.89 7.26
N GLY A 32 4.71 13.11 7.79
CA GLY A 32 4.98 14.28 6.96
C GLY A 32 3.85 14.50 5.94
N ASP A 33 4.19 14.62 4.68
CA ASP A 33 3.25 14.86 3.58
C ASP A 33 2.82 13.57 2.86
N LEU A 34 3.26 12.42 3.33
CA LEU A 34 2.96 11.12 2.73
C LEU A 34 2.02 10.30 3.62
N PRO A 35 1.10 9.53 3.04
CA PRO A 35 0.44 8.48 3.80
C PRO A 35 1.48 7.51 4.37
N ALA A 36 1.42 7.25 5.67
CA ALA A 36 2.42 6.42 6.34
C ALA A 36 2.54 5.04 5.69
N SER A 37 1.41 4.45 5.29
CA SER A 37 1.39 3.14 4.63
C SER A 37 2.19 3.14 3.32
N ILE A 38 2.05 4.18 2.50
CA ILE A 38 2.80 4.29 1.24
C ILE A 38 4.29 4.49 1.53
N PHE A 39 4.61 5.34 2.50
CA PHE A 39 5.99 5.56 2.93
C PHE A 39 6.63 4.25 3.43
N HIS A 40 5.92 3.48 4.25
CA HIS A 40 6.43 2.20 4.76
C HIS A 40 6.63 1.17 3.64
N LEU A 41 5.75 1.15 2.65
CA LEU A 41 5.93 0.30 1.46
C LEU A 41 7.16 0.71 0.66
N GLN A 42 7.43 2.01 0.52
CA GLN A 42 8.64 2.50 -0.13
C GLN A 42 9.89 2.06 0.62
N LEU A 43 9.86 2.11 1.96
CA LEU A 43 10.97 1.69 2.81
C LEU A 43 11.26 0.19 2.67
N ILE A 44 10.24 -0.66 2.76
CA ILE A 44 10.47 -2.11 2.63
C ILE A 44 10.96 -2.47 1.22
N GLU A 45 10.48 -1.78 0.19
CA GLU A 45 10.98 -2.01 -1.18
C GLU A 45 12.45 -1.62 -1.31
N GLY A 46 12.87 -0.53 -0.66
CA GLY A 46 14.28 -0.14 -0.59
C GLY A 46 15.13 -1.19 0.12
N ASP A 47 14.65 -1.70 1.25
CA ASP A 47 15.33 -2.77 2.00
C ASP A 47 15.46 -4.04 1.15
N ILE A 48 14.40 -4.46 0.50
CA ILE A 48 14.40 -5.63 -0.39
C ILE A 48 15.46 -5.50 -1.48
N ALA A 49 15.55 -4.33 -2.10
CA ALA A 49 16.55 -4.06 -3.12
C ALA A 49 17.99 -4.12 -2.55
N ASP A 50 18.22 -3.51 -1.38
CA ASP A 50 19.51 -3.49 -0.71
C ASP A 50 19.94 -4.90 -0.27
N TRP A 51 18.99 -5.69 0.22
CA TRP A 51 19.24 -7.06 0.66
C TRP A 51 19.33 -8.05 -0.49
N LYS A 52 18.89 -7.66 -1.69
CA LYS A 52 18.69 -8.58 -2.82
C LYS A 52 17.82 -9.76 -2.43
N ALA A 53 16.78 -9.48 -1.63
CA ALA A 53 15.87 -10.47 -1.11
C ALA A 53 14.87 -10.94 -2.17
N LYS A 54 14.45 -12.20 -2.06
CA LYS A 54 13.28 -12.69 -2.75
C LYS A 54 12.06 -12.08 -2.08
N ALA A 55 11.15 -11.48 -2.85
CA ALA A 55 10.07 -10.73 -2.26
C ALA A 55 8.70 -11.04 -2.88
N ASP A 56 7.70 -11.05 -2.00
CA ASP A 56 6.28 -11.08 -2.37
C ASP A 56 5.57 -10.13 -1.39
N VAL A 57 5.30 -8.91 -1.84
CA VAL A 57 4.66 -7.87 -1.05
C VAL A 57 3.32 -7.51 -1.67
N ILE A 58 2.27 -7.63 -0.88
CA ILE A 58 0.90 -7.34 -1.30
C ILE A 58 0.32 -6.26 -0.40
N ALA A 59 -0.24 -5.21 -1.00
CA ALA A 59 -0.92 -4.14 -0.29
C ALA A 59 -2.42 -4.23 -0.57
N VAL A 60 -3.22 -4.42 0.47
CA VAL A 60 -4.68 -4.50 0.39
C VAL A 60 -5.26 -3.22 0.98
N PHE A 61 -5.84 -2.39 0.12
CA PHE A 61 -6.49 -1.15 0.53
C PHE A 61 -7.98 -1.41 0.80
N HIS A 62 -8.47 -0.90 1.91
CA HIS A 62 -9.86 -1.09 2.32
C HIS A 62 -10.35 0.06 3.19
N THR A 63 -11.62 0.05 3.56
CA THR A 63 -12.23 1.01 4.47
C THR A 63 -11.95 2.45 4.04
N ASN A 64 -11.32 3.25 4.87
CA ASN A 64 -11.06 4.67 4.59
C ASN A 64 -9.84 4.93 3.68
N ALA A 65 -9.16 3.89 3.24
CA ALA A 65 -8.02 3.99 2.34
C ALA A 65 -8.31 3.48 0.92
N GLY A 66 -9.51 2.93 0.67
CA GLY A 66 -9.84 2.30 -0.60
C GLY A 66 -9.73 3.23 -1.81
N HIS A 67 -10.08 4.50 -1.66
CA HIS A 67 -10.05 5.49 -2.74
C HIS A 67 -8.66 5.82 -3.29
N VAL A 68 -7.61 5.45 -2.55
CA VAL A 68 -6.22 5.64 -2.99
C VAL A 68 -5.92 4.84 -4.27
N THR A 69 -6.70 3.79 -4.53
CA THR A 69 -6.55 2.92 -5.71
C THR A 69 -7.14 3.50 -6.99
N PHE A 70 -7.74 4.67 -6.94
CA PHE A 70 -8.53 5.25 -8.04
C PHE A 70 -7.70 6.03 -9.05
N HIS A 71 -8.15 6.00 -10.32
CA HIS A 71 -7.71 6.99 -11.30
C HIS A 71 -8.31 8.37 -10.96
N ASP A 72 -7.83 9.42 -11.62
CA ASP A 72 -8.19 10.80 -11.29
C ASP A 72 -9.68 11.08 -11.31
N ARG A 73 -10.38 10.60 -12.32
CA ARG A 73 -11.82 10.86 -12.50
C ARG A 73 -12.64 10.28 -11.35
N ALA A 74 -12.37 9.03 -10.98
CA ALA A 74 -13.06 8.37 -9.87
C ALA A 74 -12.69 8.99 -8.53
N TYR A 75 -11.43 9.34 -8.35
CA TYR A 75 -10.96 10.02 -7.14
C TYR A 75 -11.64 11.37 -6.96
N ASN A 76 -11.72 12.17 -8.03
CA ASN A 76 -12.40 13.46 -8.00
C ASN A 76 -13.86 13.33 -7.60
N ALA A 77 -14.56 12.36 -8.16
CA ALA A 77 -15.97 12.11 -7.85
C ALA A 77 -16.16 11.69 -6.39
N GLU A 78 -15.32 10.78 -5.90
CA GLU A 78 -15.41 10.25 -4.52
C GLU A 78 -15.07 11.31 -3.48
N ARG A 79 -14.07 12.14 -3.75
CA ARG A 79 -13.57 13.14 -2.78
C ARG A 79 -14.16 14.53 -3.00
N ASN A 80 -14.99 14.72 -4.02
CA ASN A 80 -15.57 16.02 -4.39
C ASN A 80 -14.49 17.09 -4.59
N ILE A 81 -13.49 16.77 -5.41
CA ILE A 81 -12.40 17.65 -5.79
C ILE A 81 -12.21 17.61 -7.31
N ALA A 82 -11.28 18.42 -7.84
CA ALA A 82 -11.01 18.51 -9.28
C ALA A 82 -9.53 18.32 -9.63
N THR A 83 -8.70 17.94 -8.65
CA THR A 83 -7.23 17.94 -8.81
C THR A 83 -6.64 16.56 -9.07
N GLY A 84 -7.46 15.52 -9.09
CA GLY A 84 -7.00 14.16 -9.31
C GLY A 84 -6.52 13.46 -8.03
N ASN A 85 -6.11 12.20 -8.18
CA ASN A 85 -5.58 11.40 -7.10
C ASN A 85 -4.12 11.78 -6.84
N PRO A 86 -3.82 12.41 -5.70
CA PRO A 86 -2.45 12.85 -5.41
C PRO A 86 -1.49 11.68 -5.16
N TYR A 87 -2.00 10.47 -4.99
CA TYR A 87 -1.20 9.28 -4.67
C TYR A 87 -0.98 8.36 -5.87
N LYS A 88 -1.60 8.66 -7.02
CA LYS A 88 -1.59 7.74 -8.17
C LYS A 88 -0.18 7.38 -8.66
N ASP A 89 0.71 8.36 -8.71
CA ASP A 89 2.07 8.13 -9.19
C ASP A 89 2.88 7.31 -8.18
N LEU A 90 2.64 7.53 -6.89
CA LEU A 90 3.27 6.75 -5.82
C LEU A 90 2.81 5.29 -5.86
N VAL A 91 1.51 5.07 -6.03
CA VAL A 91 0.95 3.72 -6.14
C VAL A 91 1.46 3.01 -7.40
N ALA A 92 1.46 3.72 -8.53
CA ALA A 92 1.98 3.19 -9.79
C ALA A 92 3.47 2.81 -9.68
N ASP A 93 4.27 3.64 -9.01
CA ASP A 93 5.68 3.34 -8.76
C ASP A 93 5.86 2.10 -7.89
N LEU A 94 5.07 1.96 -6.83
CA LEU A 94 5.11 0.75 -5.99
C LEU A 94 4.81 -0.50 -6.82
N MET A 95 3.81 -0.47 -7.69
CA MET A 95 3.50 -1.60 -8.58
C MET A 95 4.64 -1.89 -9.54
N LYS A 96 5.25 -0.86 -10.10
CA LYS A 96 6.41 -0.99 -10.98
C LYS A 96 7.59 -1.65 -10.26
N ARG A 97 7.73 -1.41 -8.96
CA ARG A 97 8.77 -2.00 -8.12
C ARG A 97 8.42 -3.40 -7.63
N GLY A 98 7.25 -3.93 -7.95
CA GLY A 98 6.84 -5.28 -7.67
C GLY A 98 5.80 -5.46 -6.57
N VAL A 99 5.32 -4.39 -5.96
CA VAL A 99 4.21 -4.49 -4.99
C VAL A 99 2.92 -4.80 -5.73
N LYS A 100 2.21 -5.83 -5.31
CA LYS A 100 0.85 -6.10 -5.80
C LYS A 100 -0.13 -5.28 -4.99
N VAL A 101 -0.98 -4.53 -5.68
CA VAL A 101 -1.97 -3.66 -5.02
C VAL A 101 -3.37 -4.19 -5.29
N GLU A 102 -4.13 -4.34 -4.22
CA GLU A 102 -5.49 -4.86 -4.27
C GLU A 102 -6.46 -3.91 -3.57
N LEU A 103 -7.71 -3.88 -4.05
CA LEU A 103 -8.82 -3.22 -3.39
C LEU A 103 -9.75 -4.26 -2.77
N CYS A 104 -10.18 -4.02 -1.54
CA CYS A 104 -11.17 -4.85 -0.86
C CYS A 104 -12.52 -4.81 -1.59
N GLY A 105 -13.01 -5.98 -2.02
CA GLY A 105 -14.28 -6.08 -2.72
C GLY A 105 -15.48 -5.70 -1.87
N ALA A 106 -15.44 -5.95 -0.56
CA ALA A 106 -16.51 -5.53 0.35
C ALA A 106 -16.58 -4.00 0.45
N THR A 107 -15.43 -3.32 0.53
CA THR A 107 -15.37 -1.86 0.52
C THR A 107 -15.93 -1.30 -0.78
N ALA A 108 -15.54 -1.88 -1.91
CA ALA A 108 -16.03 -1.47 -3.22
C ALA A 108 -17.56 -1.61 -3.32
N LYS A 109 -18.10 -2.74 -2.88
CA LYS A 109 -19.56 -2.97 -2.87
C LYS A 109 -20.30 -1.96 -1.99
N ALA A 110 -19.77 -1.69 -0.80
CA ALA A 110 -20.41 -0.76 0.14
C ALA A 110 -20.50 0.66 -0.44
N HIS A 111 -19.50 1.08 -1.21
CA HIS A 111 -19.44 2.41 -1.82
C HIS A 111 -19.95 2.44 -3.27
N LYS A 112 -20.35 1.32 -3.83
CA LYS A 112 -20.81 1.19 -5.22
C LYS A 112 -19.71 1.57 -6.24
N TRP A 113 -18.49 1.20 -5.94
CA TRP A 113 -17.35 1.37 -6.85
C TRP A 113 -17.24 0.19 -7.81
N GLY A 114 -16.72 0.43 -9.00
CA GLY A 114 -16.49 -0.61 -10.00
C GLY A 114 -15.01 -0.75 -10.36
N ASN A 115 -14.69 -1.84 -11.05
CA ASN A 115 -13.32 -2.08 -11.54
C ASN A 115 -12.82 -0.94 -12.43
N GLU A 116 -13.73 -0.28 -13.15
CA GLU A 116 -13.41 0.83 -14.04
C GLU A 116 -12.88 2.07 -13.32
N ASP A 117 -13.07 2.15 -11.98
CA ASP A 117 -12.61 3.28 -11.18
C ASP A 117 -11.12 3.20 -10.81
N LEU A 118 -10.50 2.04 -11.01
CA LEU A 118 -9.18 1.72 -10.50
C LEU A 118 -8.06 2.11 -11.45
N LEU A 119 -6.90 2.40 -10.86
CA LEU A 119 -5.65 2.51 -11.62
C LEU A 119 -5.34 1.18 -12.32
N PRO A 120 -4.70 1.22 -13.51
CA PRO A 120 -4.29 0.00 -14.20
C PRO A 120 -3.41 -0.89 -13.33
N GLY A 121 -3.67 -2.18 -13.33
CA GLY A 121 -2.89 -3.18 -12.59
C GLY A 121 -3.42 -3.49 -11.20
N ILE A 122 -4.37 -2.72 -10.67
CA ILE A 122 -4.98 -2.99 -9.38
C ILE A 122 -6.10 -4.01 -9.54
N GLU A 123 -6.09 -5.02 -8.68
CA GLU A 123 -7.08 -6.10 -8.69
C GLU A 123 -8.02 -5.99 -7.49
N VAL A 124 -9.25 -6.47 -7.66
CA VAL A 124 -10.24 -6.50 -6.59
C VAL A 124 -10.32 -7.90 -6.02
N ASN A 125 -10.13 -8.04 -4.70
CA ASN A 125 -10.29 -9.32 -4.02
C ASN A 125 -11.72 -9.50 -3.49
N THR A 126 -12.03 -10.67 -2.93
CA THR A 126 -13.33 -10.95 -2.33
C THR A 126 -13.66 -9.97 -1.21
N ASP A 127 -12.77 -9.85 -0.26
CA ASP A 127 -12.76 -8.86 0.82
C ASP A 127 -11.40 -8.91 1.52
N ALA A 128 -11.07 -7.86 2.25
CA ALA A 128 -9.79 -7.75 2.91
C ALA A 128 -9.57 -8.84 3.97
N MET A 129 -10.62 -9.22 4.69
CA MET A 129 -10.53 -10.22 5.74
C MET A 129 -10.20 -11.61 5.18
N ALA A 130 -10.95 -12.05 4.18
CA ALA A 130 -10.71 -13.34 3.53
C ALA A 130 -9.35 -13.38 2.85
N ARG A 131 -8.99 -12.30 2.12
CA ARG A 131 -7.72 -12.23 1.42
C ARG A 131 -6.53 -12.25 2.37
N THR A 132 -6.58 -11.46 3.43
CA THR A 132 -5.53 -11.43 4.45
C THR A 132 -5.39 -12.78 5.14
N THR A 133 -6.52 -13.40 5.50
CA THR A 133 -6.52 -14.74 6.10
C THR A 133 -5.87 -15.76 5.18
N GLN A 134 -6.26 -15.76 3.91
CA GLN A 134 -5.67 -16.65 2.89
C GLN A 134 -4.16 -16.50 2.82
N LEU A 135 -3.69 -15.26 2.74
CA LEU A 135 -2.26 -14.97 2.60
C LEU A 135 -1.48 -15.37 3.84
N VAL A 136 -2.01 -15.09 5.04
CA VAL A 136 -1.36 -15.52 6.30
C VAL A 136 -1.27 -17.04 6.36
N GLN A 137 -2.31 -17.76 5.94
CA GLN A 137 -2.28 -19.22 5.88
C GLN A 137 -1.25 -19.74 4.86
N GLU A 138 -0.94 -18.94 3.85
CA GLU A 138 0.10 -19.25 2.84
C GLU A 138 1.50 -18.83 3.29
N GLY A 139 1.65 -18.32 4.51
CA GLY A 139 2.94 -17.97 5.10
C GLY A 139 3.29 -16.49 5.03
N PHE A 140 2.38 -15.61 4.61
CA PHE A 140 2.61 -14.16 4.64
C PHE A 140 2.55 -13.63 6.06
N VAL A 141 3.43 -12.68 6.36
CA VAL A 141 3.35 -11.88 7.57
C VAL A 141 2.37 -10.73 7.33
N LYS A 142 1.46 -10.52 8.27
CA LYS A 142 0.50 -9.42 8.19
C LYS A 142 1.04 -8.17 8.89
N ILE A 143 1.00 -7.05 8.17
CA ILE A 143 1.29 -5.72 8.72
C ILE A 143 0.02 -4.88 8.58
N THR A 144 -0.44 -4.32 9.69
CA THR A 144 -1.64 -3.47 9.72
C THR A 144 -1.24 -2.00 9.73
N GLU A 145 -1.87 -1.24 8.84
CA GLU A 145 -1.66 0.20 8.69
C GLU A 145 -2.97 0.99 8.81
#